data_e99f659d01bba9ef2f70e629180d4e8c
#
_entry.id   e99f659d01bba9ef2f70e629180d4e8c
#
_cell.length_a   1.000
_cell.length_b   1.000
_cell.length_c   1.000
_cell.angle_alpha   90.00
_cell.angle_beta   90.00
_cell.angle_gamma   90.00
#
_symmetry.space_group_name_H-M   'P 1'
#
loop_
_entity.id
_entity.type
_entity.pdbx_description
1 polymer ?
#
loop_
_entity_poly.entity_id
_entity_poly.type
_entity_poly.pdbx_seq_one_letter_code
_entity_poly.pdbx_strand_id
1 'polypeptide(L)' 'MATKSLSIRIDETMLHKLHVVADYEGRSANSEILILIRNEIEAFEQKHGKIELQTKK' A
#
# COMPACT_ATOMS: atom_id res chain seq x y z
N MET A 1 -1.88 -9.51 -15.71
CA MET A 1 -0.87 -9.03 -14.82
C MET A 1 -0.66 -9.96 -13.65
N ALA A 2 0.55 -10.24 -13.32
CA ALA A 2 0.84 -11.19 -12.26
C ALA A 2 0.71 -10.53 -10.89
N THR A 3 0.22 -11.28 -9.94
CA THR A 3 0.11 -10.81 -8.57
C THR A 3 1.22 -11.44 -7.76
N LYS A 4 1.87 -10.65 -6.96
CA LYS A 4 2.96 -11.14 -6.14
C LYS A 4 2.72 -10.78 -4.69
N SER A 5 3.35 -11.52 -3.81
CA SER A 5 3.21 -11.28 -2.38
C SER A 5 4.32 -10.38 -1.88
N LEU A 6 4.01 -9.63 -0.86
CA LEU A 6 4.98 -8.80 -0.20
C LEU A 6 4.77 -8.95 1.29
N SER A 7 5.82 -9.24 2.01
CA SER A 7 5.74 -9.38 3.47
C SER A 7 6.25 -8.12 4.13
N ILE A 8 5.55 -7.70 5.16
CA ILE A 8 5.93 -6.52 5.90
C ILE A 8 5.96 -6.84 7.37
N ARG A 9 6.97 -6.37 8.06
CA ARG A 9 7.00 -6.48 9.51
C ARG A 9 6.49 -5.18 10.06
N ILE A 10 5.57 -5.26 10.99
CA ILE A 10 4.93 -4.08 11.50
C ILE A 10 4.77 -4.21 13.00
N ASP A 11 4.97 -3.13 13.69
CA ASP A 11 4.83 -3.02 15.12
C ASP A 11 3.40 -3.31 15.54
N GLU A 12 3.21 -3.95 16.68
CA GLU A 12 1.88 -4.31 17.16
C GLU A 12 0.94 -3.13 17.30
N THR A 13 1.45 -2.05 17.84
CA THR A 13 0.62 -0.87 18.04
C THR A 13 0.18 -0.29 16.72
N MET A 14 1.09 -0.24 15.78
CA MET A 14 0.76 0.29 14.46
C MET A 14 -0.23 -0.62 13.74
N LEU A 15 -0.08 -1.92 13.91
CA LEU A 15 -0.99 -2.86 13.31
C LEU A 15 -2.40 -2.68 13.87
N HIS A 16 -2.49 -2.50 15.19
CA HIS A 16 -3.77 -2.28 15.82
C HIS A 16 -4.43 -1.02 15.27
N LYS A 17 -3.67 0.05 15.15
CA LYS A 17 -4.21 1.30 14.62
C LYS A 17 -4.64 1.16 13.18
N LEU A 18 -3.91 0.37 12.42
CA LEU A 18 -4.29 0.11 11.03
C LEU A 18 -5.65 -0.57 10.97
N HIS A 19 -5.89 -1.55 11.86
CA HIS A 19 -7.17 -2.24 11.89
C HIS A 19 -8.30 -1.28 12.25
N VAL A 20 -8.04 -0.37 13.17
CA VAL A 20 -9.06 0.60 13.57
C VAL A 20 -9.42 1.50 12.38
N VAL A 21 -8.41 1.96 11.67
CA VAL A 21 -8.65 2.83 10.52
C VAL A 21 -9.40 2.07 9.42
N ALA A 22 -8.98 0.84 9.17
CA ALA A 22 -9.63 0.04 8.14
C ALA A 22 -11.09 -0.22 8.48
N ASP A 23 -11.36 -0.54 9.74
CA ASP A 23 -12.73 -0.77 10.18
C ASP A 23 -13.58 0.49 10.00
N TYR A 24 -13.02 1.62 10.36
CA TYR A 24 -13.73 2.88 10.22
C TYR A 24 -14.11 3.12 8.77
N GLU A 25 -13.24 2.75 7.87
CA GLU A 25 -13.46 2.98 6.44
C GLU A 25 -14.17 1.83 5.76
N GLY A 26 -14.51 0.79 6.50
CA GLY A 26 -15.24 -0.34 5.95
C GLY A 26 -14.39 -1.23 5.08
N ARG A 27 -13.11 -1.35 5.37
CA ARG A 27 -12.21 -2.16 4.57
C ARG A 27 -11.47 -3.14 5.44
N SER A 28 -10.89 -4.16 4.83
CA SER A 28 -9.99 -5.03 5.56
C SER A 28 -8.64 -4.36 5.67
N ALA A 29 -7.83 -4.77 6.62
CA ALA A 29 -6.49 -4.21 6.77
C ALA A 29 -5.68 -4.41 5.50
N ASN A 30 -5.85 -5.56 4.86
CA ASN A 30 -5.12 -5.84 3.63
C ASN A 30 -5.49 -4.87 2.52
N SER A 31 -6.79 -4.61 2.36
CA SER A 31 -7.24 -3.64 1.37
C SER A 31 -6.75 -2.24 1.69
N GLU A 32 -6.76 -1.91 2.97
CA GLU A 32 -6.31 -0.59 3.38
C GLU A 32 -4.84 -0.38 3.02
N ILE A 33 -4.02 -1.40 3.23
CA ILE A 33 -2.61 -1.32 2.88
C ILE A 33 -2.42 -1.10 1.39
N LEU A 34 -3.17 -1.81 0.57
CA LEU A 34 -3.04 -1.65 -0.88
C LEU A 34 -3.42 -0.24 -1.32
N ILE A 35 -4.42 0.33 -0.70
CA ILE A 35 -4.82 1.69 -1.03
C ILE A 35 -3.75 2.68 -0.61
N LEU A 36 -3.16 2.49 0.56
CA LEU A 36 -2.10 3.37 1.01
C LEU A 36 -0.90 3.31 0.07
N ILE A 37 -0.55 2.12 -0.38
CA ILE A 37 0.56 1.97 -1.30
C ILE A 37 0.26 2.69 -2.61
N ARG A 38 -0.93 2.51 -3.13
CA ARG A 38 -1.32 3.15 -4.38
C ARG A 38 -1.26 4.67 -4.26
N ASN A 39 -1.80 5.18 -3.15
CA ASN A 39 -1.81 6.63 -2.95
C ASN A 39 -0.41 7.20 -2.87
N GLU A 40 0.46 6.49 -2.20
CA GLU A 40 1.83 6.97 -2.07
C GLU A 40 2.54 6.98 -3.41
N ILE A 41 2.33 5.95 -4.21
CA ILE A 41 2.97 5.88 -5.52
C ILE A 41 2.44 7.00 -6.41
N GLU A 42 1.14 7.26 -6.36
CA GLU A 42 0.57 8.33 -7.17
C GLU A 42 1.13 9.69 -6.76
N ALA A 43 1.29 9.89 -5.47
CA ALA A 43 1.84 11.16 -4.99
C ALA A 43 3.28 11.33 -5.47
N PHE A 44 4.04 10.26 -5.44
CA PHE A 44 5.41 10.30 -5.90
C PHE A 44 5.47 10.62 -7.39
N GLU A 45 4.61 9.98 -8.16
CA GLU A 45 4.63 10.17 -9.60
C GLU A 45 4.21 11.58 -9.99
N GLN A 46 3.33 12.18 -9.22
CA GLN A 46 2.95 13.55 -9.51
C GLN A 46 4.07 14.51 -9.25
N LYS A 47 4.92 14.19 -8.30
CA LYS A 47 6.01 15.06 -7.96
C LYS A 47 7.23 14.83 -8.81
N HIS A 48 7.51 13.59 -9.14
CA HIS A 48 8.76 13.22 -9.80
C HIS A 48 8.60 12.65 -11.20
N GLY A 49 7.38 12.53 -11.66
CA GLY A 49 7.14 11.95 -12.98
C GLY A 49 6.82 10.48 -12.88
N LYS A 50 6.25 9.97 -13.91
CA LYS A 50 5.77 8.61 -13.96
C LYS A 50 6.91 7.61 -13.88
N ILE A 51 6.72 6.59 -13.07
CA ILE A 51 7.73 5.55 -12.92
C ILE A 51 7.64 4.63 -14.12
N GLU A 52 8.77 4.40 -14.76
CA GLU A 52 8.80 3.52 -15.89
C GLU A 52 8.85 2.08 -15.47
N LEU A 53 8.08 1.24 -16.14
CA LEU A 53 8.10 -0.17 -15.84
C LEU A 53 9.17 -0.85 -16.65
N GLN A 54 10.11 -1.49 -15.95
CA GLN A 54 11.17 -2.18 -16.62
C GLN A 54 10.80 -3.60 -16.75
N THR A 55 10.75 -4.11 -17.91
CA THR A 55 10.35 -5.46 -18.09
C THR A 55 11.44 -6.43 -17.87
N LYS A 56 12.66 -5.96 -17.86
CA LYS A 56 13.65 -6.83 -17.65
C LYS A 56 14.08 -6.84 -16.35
N LYS A 57 14.42 -7.68 -15.93
CA LYS A 57 14.84 -7.66 -14.66
C LYS A 57 15.26 -8.67 -14.19
#